data_2999643cedb9af93cb9aed69ac1be1d1
#
_entry.id   2999643cedb9af93cb9aed69ac1be1d1
#
_cell.length_a   1.000
_cell.length_b   1.000
_cell.length_c   1.000
_cell.angle_alpha   90.00
_cell.angle_beta   90.00
_cell.angle_gamma   90.00
#
_symmetry.space_group_name_H-M   'P 1'
#
loop_
_entity.id
_entity.type
_entity.pdbx_description
1 polymer ?
#
loop_
_entity_poly.entity_id
_entity_poly.type
_entity_poly.pdbx_seq_one_letter_code
_entity_poly.pdbx_strand_id
1 'polypeptide(L)'
;MSEHWQEPDYGPWEERERRQYTASKVIVACGLDSLADFAESEPQWRRWREAVGTIRDFVARECLTSEGAYAAVAGGEAVDVSAALFPIWAYTKADSPEMLATMNALERDHAAGHLYRRHLERFGAKEGAFLAGTLWVAQYWVMRGDPKRAQAILDAALAGANDLGLFAEELDPESGEMLGNFPQTFVHAAFIGAVVDLRERLEQA
;
A
#
# COMPACT_ATOMS: atom_id res chain seq x y z
N MET A 1 -14.16 12.67 9.63
CA MET A 1 -13.34 11.43 9.68
C MET A 1 -13.27 10.83 11.08
N SER A 2 -12.91 11.55 12.13
CA SER A 2 -12.81 11.02 13.50
C SER A 2 -14.11 10.39 14.05
N GLU A 3 -15.27 10.77 13.54
CA GLU A 3 -16.59 10.28 13.97
C GLU A 3 -17.18 9.21 13.05
N HIS A 4 -16.68 9.09 11.81
CA HIS A 4 -17.24 8.22 10.76
C HIS A 4 -16.31 7.07 10.32
N TRP A 5 -15.15 6.91 10.95
CA TRP A 5 -14.20 5.88 10.55
C TRP A 5 -14.73 4.45 10.70
N GLN A 6 -15.73 4.25 11.58
CA GLN A 6 -16.38 2.96 11.82
C GLN A 6 -17.38 2.57 10.72
N GLU A 7 -17.77 3.53 9.88
CA GLU A 7 -18.69 3.25 8.80
C GLU A 7 -18.01 2.39 7.74
N PRO A 8 -18.70 1.37 7.17
CA PRO A 8 -18.19 0.64 6.02
C PRO A 8 -18.03 1.57 4.82
N ASP A 9 -16.96 1.37 4.07
CA ASP A 9 -16.64 2.13 2.86
C ASP A 9 -16.39 1.19 1.67
N TYR A 10 -16.03 1.75 0.52
CA TYR A 10 -15.76 0.99 -0.70
C TYR A 10 -14.26 0.66 -0.90
N GLY A 11 -13.42 0.96 0.09
CA GLY A 11 -11.98 0.71 0.03
C GLY A 11 -11.22 1.62 -0.93
N PRO A 12 -9.89 1.46 -0.98
CA PRO A 12 -9.03 2.27 -1.84
C PRO A 12 -9.24 2.02 -3.36
N TRP A 13 -9.88 0.91 -3.71
CA TRP A 13 -10.09 0.48 -5.10
C TRP A 13 -11.52 0.67 -5.58
N GLU A 14 -12.36 1.39 -4.82
CA GLU A 14 -13.78 1.62 -5.14
C GLU A 14 -14.52 0.30 -5.42
N GLU A 15 -14.40 -0.63 -4.45
CA GLU A 15 -14.98 -1.97 -4.55
C GLU A 15 -16.51 -1.92 -4.63
N ARG A 16 -17.15 -3.00 -5.07
CA ARG A 16 -18.62 -3.06 -5.22
C ARG A 16 -19.36 -3.11 -3.89
N GLU A 17 -18.70 -3.64 -2.86
CA GLU A 17 -19.31 -3.86 -1.54
C GLU A 17 -18.69 -2.94 -0.50
N ARG A 18 -19.54 -2.33 0.31
CA ARG A 18 -19.09 -1.58 1.49
C ARG A 18 -18.66 -2.56 2.57
N ARG A 19 -17.40 -2.44 3.00
CA ARG A 19 -16.80 -3.26 4.06
C ARG A 19 -15.91 -2.40 4.95
N GLN A 20 -15.32 -3.02 5.97
CA GLN A 20 -14.29 -2.41 6.80
C GLN A 20 -12.91 -2.68 6.17
N TYR A 21 -12.51 -1.86 5.19
CA TYR A 21 -11.21 -2.00 4.53
C TYR A 21 -10.10 -1.50 5.43
N THR A 22 -9.07 -2.32 5.61
CA THR A 22 -7.94 -2.02 6.50
C THR A 22 -7.19 -0.77 6.07
N ALA A 23 -6.90 -0.62 4.77
CA ALA A 23 -6.23 0.56 4.24
C ALA A 23 -6.99 1.85 4.52
N SER A 24 -8.34 1.84 4.43
CA SER A 24 -9.17 3.00 4.77
C SER A 24 -9.04 3.38 6.25
N LYS A 25 -8.94 2.41 7.15
CA LYS A 25 -8.77 2.66 8.59
C LYS A 25 -7.37 3.21 8.87
N VAL A 26 -6.34 2.61 8.28
CA VAL A 26 -4.95 3.01 8.44
C VAL A 26 -4.73 4.44 7.97
N ILE A 27 -5.20 4.82 6.76
CA ILE A 27 -5.01 6.18 6.24
C ILE A 27 -5.73 7.23 7.10
N VAL A 28 -6.91 6.90 7.64
CA VAL A 28 -7.63 7.80 8.58
C VAL A 28 -6.82 7.99 9.87
N ALA A 29 -6.26 6.91 10.44
CA ALA A 29 -5.43 7.00 11.64
C ALA A 29 -4.19 7.86 11.38
N CYS A 30 -3.47 7.62 10.28
CA CYS A 30 -2.28 8.41 9.90
C CYS A 30 -2.61 9.88 9.66
N GLY A 31 -3.72 10.17 8.95
CA GLY A 31 -4.17 11.52 8.71
C GLY A 31 -4.51 12.28 9.99
N LEU A 32 -5.26 11.65 10.91
CA LEU A 32 -5.60 12.25 12.20
C LEU A 32 -4.37 12.45 13.10
N ASP A 33 -3.43 11.50 13.08
CA ASP A 33 -2.18 11.59 13.84
C ASP A 33 -1.31 12.75 13.34
N SER A 34 -1.14 12.88 12.02
CA SER A 34 -0.40 13.98 11.37
C SER A 34 -1.05 15.35 11.57
N LEU A 35 -2.38 15.41 11.67
CA LEU A 35 -3.13 16.64 11.88
C LEU A 35 -3.25 17.03 13.36
N ALA A 36 -2.92 16.15 14.30
CA ALA A 36 -3.12 16.43 15.73
C ALA A 36 -2.39 17.70 16.20
N ASP A 37 -1.20 17.94 15.69
CA ASP A 37 -0.40 19.13 16.06
C ASP A 37 -0.96 20.44 15.50
N PHE A 38 -1.91 20.39 14.57
CA PHE A 38 -2.63 21.53 14.00
C PHE A 38 -4.04 21.70 14.58
N ALA A 39 -4.36 21.00 15.67
CA ALA A 39 -5.67 21.13 16.30
C ALA A 39 -5.87 22.55 16.87
N GLU A 40 -7.01 23.15 16.55
CA GLU A 40 -7.35 24.53 16.99
C GLU A 40 -7.73 24.61 18.47
N SER A 41 -7.97 23.47 19.11
CA SER A 41 -8.35 23.40 20.53
C SER A 41 -7.94 22.05 21.14
N GLU A 42 -7.75 22.05 22.49
CA GLU A 42 -7.45 20.82 23.22
C GLU A 42 -8.54 19.76 23.10
N PRO A 43 -9.85 20.05 23.15
CA PRO A 43 -10.88 19.05 22.89
C PRO A 43 -10.81 18.42 21.50
N GLN A 44 -10.44 19.17 20.48
CA GLN A 44 -10.26 18.66 19.12
C GLN A 44 -9.04 17.72 19.06
N TRP A 45 -7.91 18.11 19.64
CA TRP A 45 -6.71 17.30 19.76
C TRP A 45 -6.98 15.96 20.46
N ARG A 46 -7.65 15.98 21.63
CA ARG A 46 -8.04 14.78 22.39
C ARG A 46 -8.91 13.84 21.54
N ARG A 47 -9.94 14.36 20.90
CA ARG A 47 -10.85 13.57 20.05
C ARG A 47 -10.10 12.88 18.92
N TRP A 48 -9.15 13.58 18.28
CA TRP A 48 -8.37 12.98 17.20
C TRP A 48 -7.42 11.90 17.71
N ARG A 49 -6.74 12.13 18.83
CA ARG A 49 -5.86 11.14 19.46
C ARG A 49 -6.62 9.91 19.97
N GLU A 50 -7.78 10.09 20.55
CA GLU A 50 -8.67 8.98 20.96
C GLU A 50 -9.13 8.17 19.74
N ALA A 51 -9.51 8.83 18.64
CA ALA A 51 -9.87 8.14 17.40
C ALA A 51 -8.71 7.34 16.83
N VAL A 52 -7.50 7.90 16.79
CA VAL A 52 -6.28 7.17 16.36
C VAL A 52 -6.06 5.92 17.21
N GLY A 53 -6.13 6.04 18.55
CA GLY A 53 -5.99 4.88 19.44
C GLY A 53 -7.05 3.81 19.16
N THR A 54 -8.32 4.20 19.05
CA THR A 54 -9.42 3.27 18.79
C THR A 54 -9.30 2.59 17.43
N ILE A 55 -8.85 3.31 16.39
CA ILE A 55 -8.61 2.73 15.06
C ILE A 55 -7.47 1.72 15.12
N ARG A 56 -6.36 2.05 15.81
CA ARG A 56 -5.23 1.12 15.96
C ARG A 56 -5.64 -0.16 16.68
N ASP A 57 -6.42 -0.04 17.75
CA ASP A 57 -6.97 -1.19 18.49
C ASP A 57 -7.90 -2.04 17.62
N PHE A 58 -8.74 -1.41 16.79
CA PHE A 58 -9.60 -2.11 15.85
C PHE A 58 -8.78 -2.87 14.80
N VAL A 59 -7.80 -2.23 14.18
CA VAL A 59 -6.94 -2.87 13.18
C VAL A 59 -6.18 -4.05 13.78
N ALA A 60 -5.63 -3.90 14.99
CA ALA A 60 -4.90 -4.96 15.66
C ALA A 60 -5.75 -6.19 16.01
N ARG A 61 -7.06 -6.00 16.29
CA ARG A 61 -7.95 -7.10 16.65
C ARG A 61 -8.70 -7.71 15.49
N GLU A 62 -9.08 -6.90 14.51
CA GLU A 62 -10.05 -7.30 13.48
C GLU A 62 -9.43 -7.38 12.07
N CYS A 63 -8.27 -6.76 11.86
CA CYS A 63 -7.69 -6.62 10.52
C CYS A 63 -6.38 -7.40 10.34
N LEU A 64 -6.17 -8.45 11.11
CA LEU A 64 -5.07 -9.38 10.91
C LEU A 64 -5.61 -10.74 10.46
N THR A 65 -4.91 -11.37 9.52
CA THR A 65 -5.17 -12.75 9.09
C THR A 65 -4.76 -13.72 10.19
N SER A 66 -5.14 -14.99 10.06
CA SER A 66 -4.68 -16.06 10.95
C SER A 66 -3.15 -16.24 10.97
N GLU A 67 -2.44 -15.80 9.91
CA GLU A 67 -0.97 -15.77 9.82
C GLU A 67 -0.36 -14.46 10.38
N GLY A 68 -1.17 -13.53 10.87
CA GLY A 68 -0.74 -12.26 11.43
C GLY A 68 -0.41 -11.18 10.39
N ALA A 69 -0.75 -11.37 9.12
CA ALA A 69 -0.64 -10.36 8.08
C ALA A 69 -1.79 -9.34 8.16
N TYR A 70 -1.58 -8.12 7.67
CA TYR A 70 -2.68 -7.17 7.51
C TYR A 70 -3.64 -7.67 6.43
N ALA A 71 -4.86 -8.01 6.85
CA ALA A 71 -5.93 -8.40 5.95
C ALA A 71 -6.44 -7.21 5.13
N ALA A 72 -6.87 -7.42 3.90
CA ALA A 72 -7.50 -6.39 3.08
C ALA A 72 -8.77 -5.82 3.73
N VAL A 73 -9.54 -6.68 4.40
CA VAL A 73 -10.83 -6.38 5.04
C VAL A 73 -10.85 -7.00 6.44
N ALA A 74 -11.45 -6.33 7.41
CA ALA A 74 -11.63 -6.84 8.76
C ALA A 74 -12.31 -8.24 8.73
N GLY A 75 -11.74 -9.19 9.49
CA GLY A 75 -12.18 -10.59 9.53
C GLY A 75 -11.85 -11.40 8.27
N GLY A 76 -11.08 -10.85 7.32
CA GLY A 76 -10.66 -11.54 6.09
C GLY A 76 -9.31 -12.23 6.23
N GLU A 77 -8.98 -13.08 5.24
CA GLU A 77 -7.69 -13.78 5.14
C GLU A 77 -6.86 -13.33 3.93
N ALA A 78 -7.45 -12.59 2.99
CA ALA A 78 -6.73 -12.05 1.84
C ALA A 78 -5.96 -10.79 2.24
N VAL A 79 -4.75 -10.63 1.69
CA VAL A 79 -3.96 -9.40 1.80
C VAL A 79 -4.20 -8.48 0.61
N ASP A 80 -3.73 -7.23 0.70
CA ASP A 80 -3.86 -6.24 -0.37
C ASP A 80 -2.54 -5.47 -0.50
N VAL A 81 -2.15 -5.16 -1.75
CA VAL A 81 -0.88 -4.48 -2.04
C VAL A 81 -0.79 -3.09 -1.41
N SER A 82 -1.92 -2.44 -1.12
CA SER A 82 -1.95 -1.16 -0.41
C SER A 82 -1.33 -1.22 1.00
N ALA A 83 -1.23 -2.42 1.59
CA ALA A 83 -0.56 -2.59 2.89
C ALA A 83 0.94 -2.26 2.84
N ALA A 84 1.58 -2.30 1.67
CA ALA A 84 2.96 -1.83 1.49
C ALA A 84 3.14 -0.34 1.85
N LEU A 85 2.07 0.45 1.81
CA LEU A 85 2.06 1.86 2.21
C LEU A 85 2.07 2.09 3.73
N PHE A 86 1.71 1.10 4.55
CA PHE A 86 1.55 1.31 5.99
C PHE A 86 2.83 1.79 6.69
N PRO A 87 4.02 1.23 6.41
CA PRO A 87 5.26 1.80 6.95
C PRO A 87 5.64 3.14 6.29
N ILE A 88 5.33 3.36 5.03
CA ILE A 88 5.56 4.64 4.33
C ILE A 88 4.75 5.76 4.98
N TRP A 89 3.52 5.47 5.41
CA TRP A 89 2.67 6.39 6.17
C TRP A 89 3.01 6.46 7.67
N ALA A 90 4.09 5.81 8.10
CA ALA A 90 4.49 5.73 9.51
C ALA A 90 3.42 5.09 10.44
N TYR A 91 2.48 4.32 9.90
CA TYR A 91 1.50 3.59 10.69
C TYR A 91 2.16 2.49 11.53
N THR A 92 3.08 1.77 10.96
CA THR A 92 3.84 0.69 11.57
C THR A 92 5.29 0.71 11.11
N LYS A 93 6.14 -0.08 11.75
CA LYS A 93 7.53 -0.26 11.29
C LYS A 93 7.60 -1.28 10.17
N ALA A 94 8.50 -1.07 9.20
CA ALA A 94 8.70 -2.00 8.10
C ALA A 94 9.19 -3.39 8.55
N ASP A 95 9.76 -3.50 9.75
CA ASP A 95 10.24 -4.75 10.36
C ASP A 95 9.31 -5.31 11.43
N SER A 96 8.10 -4.76 11.60
CA SER A 96 7.11 -5.34 12.51
C SER A 96 6.70 -6.76 12.09
N PRO A 97 6.33 -7.63 13.03
CA PRO A 97 5.87 -8.99 12.70
C PRO A 97 4.73 -9.01 11.68
N GLU A 98 3.78 -8.08 11.81
CA GLU A 98 2.62 -7.96 10.93
C GLU A 98 3.03 -7.58 9.51
N MET A 99 3.98 -6.63 9.36
CA MET A 99 4.48 -6.27 8.03
C MET A 99 5.30 -7.38 7.40
N LEU A 100 6.09 -8.11 8.17
CA LEU A 100 6.83 -9.26 7.66
C LEU A 100 5.88 -10.35 7.16
N ALA A 101 4.82 -10.66 7.92
CA ALA A 101 3.79 -11.60 7.52
C ALA A 101 3.04 -11.11 6.26
N THR A 102 2.71 -9.83 6.22
CA THR A 102 2.03 -9.20 5.06
C THR A 102 2.88 -9.30 3.80
N MET A 103 4.15 -8.96 3.88
CA MET A 103 5.03 -9.04 2.71
C MET A 103 5.26 -10.47 2.24
N ASN A 104 5.35 -11.43 3.16
CA ASN A 104 5.43 -12.86 2.79
C ASN A 104 4.15 -13.31 2.06
N ALA A 105 2.99 -12.87 2.51
CA ALA A 105 1.72 -13.16 1.84
C ALA A 105 1.63 -12.49 0.45
N LEU A 106 2.04 -11.22 0.33
CA LEU A 106 2.09 -10.52 -0.96
C LEU A 106 3.05 -11.20 -1.95
N GLU A 107 4.22 -11.64 -1.49
CA GLU A 107 5.17 -12.40 -2.33
C GLU A 107 4.58 -13.72 -2.82
N ARG A 108 3.90 -14.45 -1.94
CA ARG A 108 3.30 -15.73 -2.28
C ARG A 108 2.13 -15.60 -3.26
N ASP A 109 1.26 -14.62 -3.02
CA ASP A 109 -0.07 -14.57 -3.64
C ASP A 109 -0.16 -13.56 -4.79
N HIS A 110 0.55 -12.42 -4.70
CA HIS A 110 0.43 -11.29 -5.62
C HIS A 110 1.62 -11.09 -6.56
N ALA A 111 2.79 -11.64 -6.24
CA ALA A 111 3.98 -11.45 -7.06
C ALA A 111 3.88 -12.18 -8.41
N ALA A 112 4.34 -11.49 -9.45
CA ALA A 112 4.59 -12.04 -10.78
C ALA A 112 6.01 -11.59 -11.20
N GLY A 113 7.02 -12.37 -10.83
CA GLY A 113 8.41 -11.93 -10.86
C GLY A 113 8.67 -10.78 -9.89
N HIS A 114 9.09 -9.63 -10.39
CA HIS A 114 9.27 -8.42 -9.58
C HIS A 114 8.07 -7.45 -9.63
N LEU A 115 6.99 -7.84 -10.28
CA LEU A 115 5.77 -7.06 -10.37
C LEU A 115 4.71 -7.61 -9.42
N TYR A 116 3.76 -6.77 -8.97
CA TYR A 116 2.74 -7.16 -8.01
C TYR A 116 1.34 -6.83 -8.52
N ARG A 117 0.44 -7.81 -8.44
CA ARG A 117 -0.99 -7.62 -8.75
C ARG A 117 -1.68 -6.94 -7.58
N ARG A 118 -2.68 -6.11 -7.89
CA ARG A 118 -3.62 -5.57 -6.90
C ARG A 118 -4.63 -6.63 -6.49
N HIS A 119 -5.26 -7.25 -7.49
CA HIS A 119 -6.18 -8.37 -7.34
C HIS A 119 -5.66 -9.60 -8.06
N LEU A 120 -5.98 -10.79 -7.54
CA LEU A 120 -5.66 -12.06 -8.20
C LEU A 120 -6.61 -12.30 -9.37
N GLU A 121 -7.90 -11.99 -9.17
CA GLU A 121 -8.95 -11.99 -10.19
C GLU A 121 -9.89 -10.82 -9.99
N ARG A 122 -10.26 -10.13 -11.05
CA ARG A 122 -11.28 -9.09 -11.04
C ARG A 122 -12.29 -9.35 -12.16
N PHE A 123 -13.58 -9.46 -11.79
CA PHE A 123 -14.68 -9.71 -12.73
C PHE A 123 -14.51 -10.97 -13.59
N GLY A 124 -13.85 -12.00 -13.06
CA GLY A 124 -13.61 -13.26 -13.77
C GLY A 124 -12.47 -13.21 -14.79
N ALA A 125 -11.67 -12.14 -14.78
CA ALA A 125 -10.46 -12.00 -15.58
C ALA A 125 -9.23 -11.82 -14.69
N LYS A 126 -8.09 -12.37 -15.14
CA LYS A 126 -6.80 -12.15 -14.49
C LYS A 126 -6.39 -10.68 -14.67
N GLU A 127 -6.14 -9.98 -13.58
CA GLU A 127 -5.67 -8.59 -13.61
C GLU A 127 -4.17 -8.54 -13.91
N GLY A 128 -3.70 -7.49 -14.58
CA GLY A 128 -2.29 -7.19 -14.76
C GLY A 128 -1.59 -6.87 -13.43
N ALA A 129 -0.29 -6.65 -13.47
CA ALA A 129 0.45 -6.13 -12.35
C ALA A 129 0.16 -4.63 -12.18
N PHE A 130 -0.29 -4.22 -11.01
CA PHE A 130 -0.58 -2.82 -10.69
C PHE A 130 0.73 -2.08 -10.38
N LEU A 131 1.14 -1.18 -11.28
CA LEU A 131 2.48 -0.58 -11.22
C LEU A 131 2.67 0.31 -9.99
N ALA A 132 1.66 1.06 -9.55
CA ALA A 132 1.81 1.86 -8.32
C ALA A 132 2.02 0.96 -7.09
N GLY A 133 1.28 -0.14 -6.96
CA GLY A 133 1.47 -1.13 -5.90
C GLY A 133 2.85 -1.78 -5.94
N THR A 134 3.32 -2.12 -7.13
CA THR A 134 4.68 -2.62 -7.37
C THR A 134 5.74 -1.64 -6.83
N LEU A 135 5.56 -0.34 -7.09
CA LEU A 135 6.49 0.70 -6.66
C LEU A 135 6.42 0.98 -5.15
N TRP A 136 5.26 0.80 -4.50
CA TRP A 136 5.16 0.85 -3.03
C TRP A 136 5.90 -0.32 -2.38
N VAL A 137 5.87 -1.50 -3.01
CA VAL A 137 6.69 -2.64 -2.56
C VAL A 137 8.19 -2.34 -2.71
N ALA A 138 8.62 -1.63 -3.76
CA ALA A 138 9.99 -1.17 -3.88
C ALA A 138 10.37 -0.23 -2.71
N GLN A 139 9.54 0.78 -2.40
CA GLN A 139 9.75 1.66 -1.25
C GLN A 139 9.84 0.90 0.07
N TYR A 140 8.97 -0.08 0.27
CA TYR A 140 9.05 -0.96 1.45
C TYR A 140 10.44 -1.61 1.57
N TRP A 141 11.00 -2.15 0.48
CA TRP A 141 12.31 -2.80 0.51
C TRP A 141 13.45 -1.81 0.75
N VAL A 142 13.34 -0.56 0.30
CA VAL A 142 14.26 0.51 0.70
C VAL A 142 14.24 0.70 2.23
N MET A 143 13.05 0.81 2.82
CA MET A 143 12.88 0.96 4.27
C MET A 143 13.41 -0.25 5.05
N ARG A 144 13.31 -1.46 4.48
CA ARG A 144 13.86 -2.70 5.04
C ARG A 144 15.39 -2.79 4.94
N GLY A 145 16.04 -1.87 4.22
CA GLY A 145 17.47 -1.89 4.02
C GLY A 145 17.94 -2.91 2.97
N ASP A 146 17.06 -3.30 2.05
CA ASP A 146 17.40 -4.12 0.90
C ASP A 146 17.27 -3.31 -0.41
N PRO A 147 18.24 -2.41 -0.69
CA PRO A 147 18.22 -1.58 -1.88
C PRO A 147 18.39 -2.39 -3.18
N LYS A 148 19.00 -3.58 -3.13
CA LYS A 148 19.14 -4.43 -4.31
C LYS A 148 17.80 -4.98 -4.76
N ARG A 149 16.97 -5.41 -3.82
CA ARG A 149 15.62 -5.88 -4.12
C ARG A 149 14.72 -4.73 -4.59
N ALA A 150 14.80 -3.58 -3.95
CA ALA A 150 14.11 -2.37 -4.40
C ALA A 150 14.49 -1.99 -5.84
N GLN A 151 15.78 -2.01 -6.18
CA GLN A 151 16.27 -1.73 -7.53
C GLN A 151 15.71 -2.72 -8.56
N ALA A 152 15.70 -4.01 -8.25
CA ALA A 152 15.17 -5.03 -9.17
C ALA A 152 13.67 -4.82 -9.47
N ILE A 153 12.89 -4.39 -8.49
CA ILE A 153 11.47 -4.05 -8.65
C ILE A 153 11.32 -2.78 -9.51
N LEU A 154 12.12 -1.75 -9.24
CA LEU A 154 12.14 -0.52 -10.04
C LEU A 154 12.52 -0.79 -11.51
N ASP A 155 13.53 -1.62 -11.75
CA ASP A 155 13.96 -1.99 -13.09
C ASP A 155 12.88 -2.74 -13.85
N ALA A 156 12.15 -3.64 -13.18
CA ALA A 156 11.04 -4.36 -13.76
C ALA A 156 9.85 -3.42 -14.12
N ALA A 157 9.54 -2.46 -13.24
CA ALA A 157 8.52 -1.46 -13.55
C ALA A 157 8.96 -0.54 -14.70
N LEU A 158 10.23 -0.11 -14.72
CA LEU A 158 10.78 0.77 -15.75
C LEU A 158 10.82 0.09 -17.13
N ALA A 159 11.03 -1.22 -17.19
CA ALA A 159 10.98 -1.99 -18.43
C ALA A 159 9.60 -1.96 -19.10
N GLY A 160 8.53 -1.67 -18.35
CA GLY A 160 7.17 -1.48 -18.85
C GLY A 160 6.82 -0.04 -19.27
N ALA A 161 7.76 0.91 -19.17
CA ALA A 161 7.55 2.27 -19.68
C ALA A 161 7.68 2.32 -21.21
N ASN A 162 6.99 3.29 -21.83
CA ASN A 162 7.20 3.55 -23.25
C ASN A 162 8.52 4.30 -23.53
N ASP A 163 8.79 4.60 -24.80
CA ASP A 163 9.95 5.34 -25.29
C ASP A 163 10.10 6.78 -24.75
N LEU A 164 9.01 7.35 -24.21
CA LEU A 164 8.98 8.65 -23.52
C LEU A 164 9.12 8.53 -22.00
N GLY A 165 9.25 7.32 -21.46
CA GLY A 165 9.29 7.07 -20.01
C GLY A 165 7.93 7.18 -19.33
N LEU A 166 6.83 7.01 -20.07
CA LEU A 166 5.48 7.07 -19.51
C LEU A 166 4.96 5.69 -19.14
N PHE A 167 4.29 5.61 -18.00
CA PHE A 167 3.71 4.38 -17.44
C PHE A 167 2.20 4.31 -17.63
N ALA A 168 1.70 3.11 -17.90
CA ALA A 168 0.29 2.76 -17.74
C ALA A 168 -0.05 2.43 -16.28
N GLU A 169 -1.33 2.21 -16.00
CA GLU A 169 -1.82 1.78 -14.70
C GLU A 169 -1.33 0.38 -14.33
N GLU A 170 -1.37 -0.51 -15.30
CA GLU A 170 -0.98 -1.92 -15.14
C GLU A 170 -0.07 -2.37 -16.28
N LEU A 171 0.63 -3.46 -16.03
CA LEU A 171 1.46 -4.16 -17.00
C LEU A 171 1.10 -5.64 -16.98
N ASP A 172 0.90 -6.24 -18.15
CA ASP A 172 0.80 -7.70 -18.24
C ASP A 172 2.19 -8.31 -17.99
N PRO A 173 2.38 -9.10 -16.92
CA PRO A 173 3.68 -9.65 -16.59
C PRO A 173 4.21 -10.68 -17.61
N GLU A 174 3.34 -11.23 -18.46
CA GLU A 174 3.68 -12.27 -19.44
C GLU A 174 4.06 -11.66 -20.79
N SER A 175 3.28 -10.70 -21.27
CA SER A 175 3.49 -10.07 -22.58
C SER A 175 4.25 -8.73 -22.52
N GLY A 176 4.26 -8.07 -21.37
CA GLY A 176 4.76 -6.70 -21.22
C GLY A 176 3.81 -5.64 -21.80
N GLU A 177 2.56 -6.01 -22.12
CA GLU A 177 1.58 -5.07 -22.63
C GLU A 177 1.10 -4.10 -21.55
N MET A 178 1.01 -2.82 -21.90
CA MET A 178 0.43 -1.80 -21.03
C MET A 178 -1.08 -1.94 -20.96
N LEU A 179 -1.64 -1.94 -19.75
CA LEU A 179 -3.07 -2.11 -19.50
C LEU A 179 -3.60 -0.96 -18.63
N GLY A 180 -4.92 -0.75 -18.67
CA GLY A 180 -5.61 0.27 -17.90
C GLY A 180 -5.38 1.69 -18.42
N ASN A 181 -5.40 2.68 -17.53
CA ASN A 181 -5.25 4.08 -17.89
C ASN A 181 -3.81 4.42 -18.30
N PHE A 182 -3.65 5.22 -19.37
CA PHE A 182 -2.35 5.67 -19.87
C PHE A 182 -2.39 7.12 -20.36
N PRO A 183 -1.39 7.97 -20.00
CA PRO A 183 -0.42 7.75 -18.92
C PRO A 183 -1.08 7.89 -17.55
N GLN A 184 -0.61 7.12 -16.54
CA GLN A 184 -1.20 7.13 -15.20
C GLN A 184 -0.35 7.95 -14.22
N THR A 185 -0.82 9.14 -13.84
CA THR A 185 -0.11 10.06 -12.92
C THR A 185 0.20 9.43 -11.57
N PHE A 186 -0.69 8.59 -11.05
CA PHE A 186 -0.52 7.91 -9.78
C PHE A 186 0.69 6.97 -9.77
N VAL A 187 0.92 6.27 -10.87
CA VAL A 187 2.12 5.44 -11.06
C VAL A 187 3.38 6.29 -11.11
N HIS A 188 3.35 7.42 -11.84
CA HIS A 188 4.50 8.34 -11.90
C HIS A 188 4.86 8.90 -10.52
N ALA A 189 3.86 9.27 -9.70
CA ALA A 189 4.09 9.73 -8.34
C ALA A 189 4.75 8.65 -7.47
N ALA A 190 4.27 7.39 -7.56
CA ALA A 190 4.85 6.26 -6.86
C ALA A 190 6.29 5.97 -7.33
N PHE A 191 6.56 6.05 -8.64
CA PHE A 191 7.89 5.87 -9.22
C PHE A 191 8.88 6.92 -8.70
N ILE A 192 8.50 8.19 -8.73
CA ILE A 192 9.33 9.28 -8.21
C ILE A 192 9.66 9.04 -6.73
N GLY A 193 8.66 8.70 -5.91
CA GLY A 193 8.85 8.39 -4.48
C GLY A 193 9.85 7.25 -4.29
N ALA A 194 9.67 6.14 -4.99
CA ALA A 194 10.56 4.98 -4.86
C ALA A 194 12.01 5.28 -5.29
N VAL A 195 12.19 6.06 -6.36
CA VAL A 195 13.54 6.45 -6.83
C VAL A 195 14.22 7.40 -5.85
N VAL A 196 13.49 8.37 -5.31
CA VAL A 196 14.03 9.31 -4.31
C VAL A 196 14.46 8.57 -3.06
N ASP A 197 13.59 7.71 -2.50
CA ASP A 197 13.90 6.93 -1.30
C ASP A 197 15.12 6.01 -1.51
N LEU A 198 15.19 5.34 -2.66
CA LEU A 198 16.33 4.47 -2.98
C LEU A 198 17.63 5.27 -3.09
N ARG A 199 17.61 6.41 -3.78
CA ARG A 199 18.78 7.28 -3.93
C ARG A 199 19.26 7.77 -2.56
N GLU A 200 18.39 8.30 -1.72
CA GLU A 200 18.74 8.75 -0.38
C GLU A 200 19.36 7.63 0.47
N ARG A 201 18.82 6.42 0.34
CA ARG A 201 19.36 5.24 1.03
C ARG A 201 20.76 4.87 0.58
N LEU A 202 21.05 4.95 -0.72
CA LEU A 202 22.35 4.66 -1.28
C LEU A 202 23.41 5.74 -0.93
N GLU A 203 23.00 7.00 -0.81
CA GLU A 203 23.88 8.09 -0.39
C GLU A 203 24.27 8.01 1.11
N GLN A 204 23.50 7.28 1.94
CA GLN A 204 23.75 7.08 3.38
C GLN A 204 24.53 5.80 3.70
N ALA A 205 24.77 4.92 2.74
CA ALA A 205 25.41 3.61 2.91
C ALA A 205 26.91 3.65 2.60
#